data_ea2d817c13b672f704d132f76c38b797
#
_entry.id   ea2d817c13b672f704d132f76c38b797
#
_cell.length_a   1.000
_cell.length_b   1.000
_cell.length_c   1.000
_cell.angle_alpha   90.00
_cell.angle_beta   90.00
_cell.angle_gamma   90.00
#
_symmetry.space_group_name_H-M   'P 1'
#
loop_
_entity.id
_entity.type
_entity.pdbx_description
1 polymer ?
#
loop_
_entity_poly.entity_id
_entity_poly.type
_entity_poly.pdbx_seq_one_letter_code
_entity_poly.pdbx_strand_id
1 'polypeptide(L)'
;GSTNQAGEDSRNVARFAALLAGMPVTVPGQTVNRLCASGLGAVIDSARAITAGEGELYIAGGVESMTRAPFVMGKAESAYSRDAKIYDTTIGTRFPNRKFTDQFGAHSMPETGDNVAEEFGISREQADTFAAASQAKYQAAKEAGFFEGEITPIEVSQGRKLPPKQITEDEHPRASSTFEALSKLKPLFE
;
A
#
# COMPACT_ATOMS: atom_id res chain seq x y z
N GLY A 1 9.59 -1.32 4.23
CA GLY A 1 8.93 -1.49 2.93
C GLY A 1 8.18 -0.25 2.50
N SER A 2 8.33 0.16 1.25
CA SER A 2 7.56 1.24 0.63
C SER A 2 7.64 1.09 -0.89
N THR A 3 6.52 1.30 -1.58
CA THR A 3 6.44 1.15 -3.04
C THR A 3 6.78 2.45 -3.76
N ASN A 4 6.37 3.59 -3.22
CA ASN A 4 6.56 4.88 -3.84
C ASN A 4 7.60 5.71 -3.09
N GLN A 5 8.81 5.73 -3.61
CA GLN A 5 9.96 6.39 -2.99
C GLN A 5 10.38 7.69 -3.74
N ALA A 6 9.48 8.25 -4.55
CA ALA A 6 9.75 9.44 -5.33
C ALA A 6 9.26 10.75 -4.69
N GLY A 7 8.55 10.65 -3.56
CA GLY A 7 7.94 11.78 -2.87
C GLY A 7 8.64 12.15 -1.57
N GLU A 8 7.85 12.44 -0.56
CA GLU A 8 8.27 12.90 0.77
C GLU A 8 9.08 11.86 1.56
N ASP A 9 9.05 10.61 1.16
CA ASP A 9 9.87 9.50 1.66
C ASP A 9 11.36 9.62 1.33
N SER A 10 11.74 10.58 0.49
CA SER A 10 13.12 10.94 0.14
C SER A 10 13.97 9.76 -0.33
N ARG A 11 13.38 8.78 -1.00
CA ARG A 11 14.00 7.59 -1.60
C ARG A 11 14.53 6.53 -0.62
N ASN A 12 14.57 6.81 0.67
CA ASN A 12 14.91 5.83 1.71
C ASN A 12 14.18 6.17 3.02
N VAL A 13 12.88 5.89 3.05
CA VAL A 13 12.02 6.21 4.19
C VAL A 13 12.50 5.55 5.49
N ALA A 14 13.08 4.35 5.44
CA ALA A 14 13.58 3.67 6.62
C ALA A 14 14.69 4.48 7.33
N ARG A 15 15.63 5.02 6.55
CA ARG A 15 16.71 5.86 7.10
C ARG A 15 16.17 7.16 7.71
N PHE A 16 15.24 7.82 7.01
CA PHE A 16 14.62 9.05 7.51
C PHE A 16 13.81 8.79 8.77
N ALA A 17 13.02 7.71 8.81
CA ALA A 17 12.24 7.34 9.98
C ALA A 17 13.15 7.09 11.21
N ALA A 18 14.25 6.37 11.05
CA ALA A 18 15.20 6.12 12.11
C ALA A 18 15.79 7.42 12.68
N LEU A 19 16.21 8.35 11.83
CA LEU A 19 16.77 9.64 12.25
C LEU A 19 15.73 10.54 12.92
N LEU A 20 14.53 10.62 12.36
CA LEU A 20 13.43 11.41 12.94
C LEU A 20 12.94 10.84 14.28
N ALA A 21 13.05 9.54 14.47
CA ALA A 21 12.80 8.89 15.77
C ALA A 21 13.90 9.13 16.81
N GLY A 22 14.96 9.87 16.48
CA GLY A 22 16.06 10.18 17.37
C GLY A 22 17.11 9.07 17.51
N MET A 23 17.10 8.08 16.62
CA MET A 23 18.14 7.05 16.62
C MET A 23 19.52 7.63 16.26
N PRO A 24 20.62 7.07 16.78
CA PRO A 24 21.96 7.52 16.42
C PRO A 24 22.23 7.51 14.92
N VAL A 25 23.03 8.44 14.43
CA VAL A 25 23.42 8.52 13.00
C VAL A 25 24.15 7.28 12.48
N THR A 26 24.65 6.45 13.38
CA THR A 26 25.28 5.17 13.06
C THR A 26 24.29 4.06 12.71
N VAL A 27 22.99 4.22 13.03
CA VAL A 27 21.96 3.24 12.68
C VAL A 27 21.62 3.36 11.20
N PRO A 28 21.94 2.36 10.37
CA PRO A 28 21.61 2.40 8.95
C PRO A 28 20.10 2.21 8.70
N GLY A 29 19.67 2.47 7.48
CA GLY A 29 18.31 2.17 7.05
C GLY A 29 18.29 1.75 5.58
N GLN A 30 17.46 0.78 5.26
CA GLN A 30 17.26 0.28 3.90
C GLN A 30 15.75 0.23 3.60
N THR A 31 15.36 0.70 2.44
CA THR A 31 13.96 0.58 1.98
C THR A 31 13.86 -0.50 0.90
N VAL A 32 12.92 -1.42 1.10
CA VAL A 32 12.62 -2.52 0.20
C VAL A 32 11.36 -2.21 -0.59
N ASN A 33 11.40 -2.42 -1.91
CA ASN A 33 10.22 -2.36 -2.77
C ASN A 33 9.96 -3.71 -3.44
N ARG A 34 8.87 -4.35 -3.05
CA ARG A 34 8.28 -5.54 -3.65
C ARG A 34 6.78 -5.37 -3.83
N LEU A 35 6.35 -4.15 -4.15
CA LEU A 35 4.94 -3.75 -4.25
C LEU A 35 4.19 -4.09 -2.94
N CYS A 36 3.02 -4.72 -3.02
CA CYS A 36 2.22 -5.09 -1.85
C CYS A 36 2.96 -5.98 -0.83
N ALA A 37 4.01 -6.69 -1.26
CA ALA A 37 4.84 -7.53 -0.39
C ALA A 37 6.02 -6.79 0.26
N SER A 38 6.13 -5.46 0.12
CA SER A 38 7.29 -4.69 0.60
C SER A 38 7.50 -4.80 2.12
N GLY A 39 6.42 -4.75 2.90
CA GLY A 39 6.49 -4.89 4.36
C GLY A 39 7.01 -6.27 4.79
N LEU A 40 6.43 -7.34 4.23
CA LEU A 40 6.90 -8.70 4.48
C LEU A 40 8.32 -8.91 3.94
N GLY A 41 8.66 -8.30 2.79
CA GLY A 41 10.02 -8.30 2.25
C GLY A 41 11.04 -7.74 3.23
N ALA A 42 10.73 -6.64 3.90
CA ALA A 42 11.59 -6.05 4.92
C ALA A 42 11.82 -7.00 6.11
N VAL A 43 10.78 -7.71 6.56
CA VAL A 43 10.91 -8.73 7.63
C VAL A 43 11.81 -9.88 7.18
N ILE A 44 11.61 -10.38 5.97
CA ILE A 44 12.41 -11.50 5.41
C ILE A 44 13.88 -11.09 5.28
N ASP A 45 14.16 -9.89 4.76
CA ASP A 45 15.53 -9.41 4.58
C ASP A 45 16.24 -9.20 5.94
N SER A 46 15.53 -8.67 6.94
CA SER A 46 16.04 -8.56 8.31
C SER A 46 16.36 -9.92 8.93
N ALA A 47 15.48 -10.90 8.77
CA ALA A 47 15.70 -12.26 9.27
C ALA A 47 16.91 -12.91 8.59
N ARG A 48 17.08 -12.73 7.30
CA ARG A 48 18.25 -13.24 6.54
C ARG A 48 19.55 -12.58 7.00
N ALA A 49 19.55 -11.26 7.20
CA ALA A 49 20.70 -10.52 7.69
C ALA A 49 21.16 -11.02 9.08
N ILE A 50 20.22 -11.24 9.99
CA ILE A 50 20.51 -11.83 11.30
C ILE A 50 21.11 -13.23 11.15
N THR A 51 20.53 -14.06 10.31
CA THR A 51 21.02 -15.43 10.04
C THR A 51 22.42 -15.42 9.42
N ALA A 52 22.72 -14.42 8.59
CA ALA A 52 24.04 -14.25 7.98
C ALA A 52 25.08 -13.63 8.92
N GLY A 53 24.71 -13.23 10.14
CA GLY A 53 25.60 -12.58 11.10
C GLY A 53 25.91 -11.11 10.81
N GLU A 54 25.10 -10.44 10.00
CA GLU A 54 25.27 -9.02 9.64
C GLU A 54 24.78 -8.05 10.73
N GLY A 55 24.22 -8.57 11.80
CA GLY A 55 23.74 -7.84 12.97
C GLY A 55 22.84 -8.70 13.84
N GLU A 56 22.52 -8.22 15.04
CA GLU A 56 21.75 -8.98 16.03
C GLU A 56 20.33 -8.45 16.23
N LEU A 57 20.08 -7.18 15.84
CA LEU A 57 18.80 -6.52 16.04
C LEU A 57 18.41 -5.68 14.82
N TYR A 58 17.23 -5.92 14.29
CA TYR A 58 16.64 -5.18 13.18
C TYR A 58 15.20 -4.75 13.51
N ILE A 59 14.83 -3.59 13.01
CA ILE A 59 13.43 -3.12 13.01
C ILE A 59 12.94 -3.22 11.58
N ALA A 60 11.88 -4.00 11.36
CA ALA A 60 11.24 -4.15 10.07
C ALA A 60 9.80 -3.63 10.12
N GLY A 61 9.39 -2.92 9.09
CA GLY A 61 8.04 -2.37 8.99
C GLY A 61 7.75 -1.88 7.58
N GLY A 62 6.72 -1.07 7.42
CA GLY A 62 6.38 -0.48 6.14
C GLY A 62 5.47 0.74 6.28
N VAL A 63 5.51 1.59 5.28
CA VAL A 63 4.64 2.77 5.17
C VAL A 63 4.35 3.06 3.71
N GLU A 64 3.14 3.53 3.44
CA GLU A 64 2.75 4.04 2.12
C GLU A 64 1.84 5.25 2.28
N SER A 65 2.24 6.39 1.69
CA SER A 65 1.42 7.60 1.70
C SER A 65 0.65 7.72 0.38
N MET A 66 -0.53 7.12 0.33
CA MET A 66 -1.35 7.08 -0.88
C MET A 66 -1.87 8.46 -1.30
N THR A 67 -2.23 9.31 -0.34
CA THR A 67 -2.81 10.63 -0.62
C THR A 67 -1.79 11.69 -1.00
N ARG A 68 -0.51 11.46 -0.76
CA ARG A 68 0.59 12.40 -1.05
C ARG A 68 1.58 11.84 -2.07
N ALA A 69 1.26 10.73 -2.70
CA ALA A 69 2.01 10.19 -3.81
C ALA A 69 2.08 11.24 -4.95
N PRO A 70 3.27 11.57 -5.47
CA PRO A 70 3.43 12.67 -6.41
C PRO A 70 2.93 12.32 -7.81
N PHE A 71 2.58 13.34 -8.57
CA PHE A 71 2.53 13.22 -10.02
C PHE A 71 3.96 13.18 -10.58
N VAL A 72 4.18 12.35 -11.58
CA VAL A 72 5.48 12.26 -12.26
C VAL A 72 5.33 12.47 -13.76
N MET A 73 6.30 13.13 -14.35
CA MET A 73 6.37 13.40 -15.78
C MET A 73 7.72 12.94 -16.31
N GLY A 74 7.71 12.20 -17.41
CA GLY A 74 8.93 11.83 -18.12
C GLY A 74 9.61 13.04 -18.77
N LYS A 75 10.91 12.94 -18.95
CA LYS A 75 11.63 13.90 -19.80
C LYS A 75 11.26 13.68 -21.26
N ALA A 76 11.30 14.73 -22.05
CA ALA A 76 11.10 14.64 -23.49
C ALA A 76 12.13 13.71 -24.13
N GLU A 77 11.67 12.84 -25.03
CA GLU A 77 12.54 11.91 -25.78
C GLU A 77 13.27 12.59 -26.94
N SER A 78 12.77 13.73 -27.39
CA SER A 78 13.37 14.53 -28.47
C SER A 78 13.35 16.00 -28.14
N ALA A 79 14.25 16.76 -28.80
CA ALA A 79 14.27 18.22 -28.71
C ALA A 79 12.93 18.80 -29.21
N TYR A 80 12.45 19.82 -28.52
CA TYR A 80 11.22 20.56 -28.87
C TYR A 80 9.94 19.68 -28.87
N SER A 81 9.94 18.52 -28.23
CA SER A 81 8.73 17.71 -28.06
C SER A 81 7.62 18.52 -27.39
N ARG A 82 6.40 18.33 -27.87
CA ARG A 82 5.18 18.92 -27.29
C ARG A 82 4.38 17.90 -26.48
N ASP A 83 4.81 16.64 -26.47
CA ASP A 83 4.12 15.55 -25.78
C ASP A 83 4.61 15.49 -24.33
N ALA A 84 3.73 15.85 -23.40
CA ALA A 84 3.96 15.67 -21.98
C ALA A 84 2.90 14.73 -21.42
N LYS A 85 3.33 13.64 -20.81
CA LYS A 85 2.44 12.73 -20.08
C LYS A 85 2.73 12.82 -18.59
N ILE A 86 1.68 13.05 -17.82
CA ILE A 86 1.73 13.08 -16.36
C ILE A 86 1.05 11.81 -15.85
N TYR A 87 1.72 11.12 -14.94
CA TYR A 87 1.23 9.92 -14.29
C TYR A 87 0.97 10.22 -12.81
N ASP A 88 -0.18 9.78 -12.32
CA ASP A 88 -0.45 9.69 -10.89
C ASP A 88 0.27 8.45 -10.36
N THR A 89 1.11 8.62 -9.34
CA THR A 89 1.86 7.49 -8.75
C THR A 89 1.13 6.84 -7.59
N THR A 90 -0.08 7.26 -7.28
CA THR A 90 -0.91 6.67 -6.23
C THR A 90 -1.27 5.22 -6.57
N ILE A 91 -1.77 4.99 -7.78
CA ILE A 91 -2.24 3.68 -8.24
C ILE A 91 -1.82 3.46 -9.69
N GLY A 92 -1.56 2.23 -10.06
CA GLY A 92 -1.35 1.81 -11.44
C GLY A 92 0.10 1.97 -11.91
N THR A 93 0.27 1.68 -13.19
CA THR A 93 1.57 1.68 -13.86
C THR A 93 1.91 3.06 -14.40
N ARG A 94 3.10 3.57 -14.05
CA ARG A 94 3.71 4.74 -14.66
C ARG A 94 4.82 4.31 -15.60
N PHE A 95 4.97 5.03 -16.69
CA PHE A 95 5.96 4.73 -17.74
C PHE A 95 5.86 3.28 -18.23
N PRO A 96 4.67 2.84 -18.73
CA PRO A 96 4.48 1.44 -19.13
C PRO A 96 5.47 1.04 -20.21
N ASN A 97 6.15 -0.08 -19.99
CA ASN A 97 7.04 -0.67 -20.98
C ASN A 97 6.22 -1.50 -21.98
N ARG A 98 6.18 -1.06 -23.23
CA ARG A 98 5.36 -1.70 -24.27
C ARG A 98 5.68 -3.19 -24.44
N LYS A 99 6.94 -3.58 -24.42
CA LYS A 99 7.33 -5.00 -24.55
C LYS A 99 6.77 -5.84 -23.40
N PHE A 100 6.72 -5.26 -22.20
CA PHE A 100 6.14 -5.92 -21.05
C PHE A 100 4.61 -6.02 -21.19
N THR A 101 3.94 -4.91 -21.53
CA THR A 101 2.49 -4.90 -21.65
C THR A 101 1.98 -5.76 -22.81
N ASP A 102 2.72 -5.84 -23.92
CA ASP A 102 2.36 -6.70 -25.04
C ASP A 102 2.48 -8.21 -24.68
N GLN A 103 3.36 -8.56 -23.75
CA GLN A 103 3.59 -9.95 -23.36
C GLN A 103 2.75 -10.40 -22.17
N PHE A 104 2.55 -9.52 -21.17
CA PHE A 104 1.96 -9.87 -19.88
C PHE A 104 0.66 -9.11 -19.57
N GLY A 105 0.26 -8.19 -20.45
CA GLY A 105 -0.88 -7.30 -20.21
C GLY A 105 -0.55 -6.13 -19.27
N ALA A 106 -1.57 -5.32 -19.00
CA ALA A 106 -1.49 -4.15 -18.12
C ALA A 106 -2.75 -4.05 -17.26
N HIS A 107 -3.24 -5.19 -16.79
CA HIS A 107 -4.46 -5.27 -16.00
C HIS A 107 -4.31 -4.54 -14.66
N SER A 108 -5.34 -3.80 -14.30
CA SER A 108 -5.48 -3.26 -12.94
C SER A 108 -5.75 -4.41 -11.95
N MET A 109 -5.61 -4.15 -10.65
CA MET A 109 -5.90 -5.17 -9.63
C MET A 109 -7.38 -5.64 -9.64
N PRO A 110 -8.38 -4.78 -9.85
CA PRO A 110 -9.76 -5.24 -10.05
C PRO A 110 -9.92 -6.16 -11.28
N GLU A 111 -9.34 -5.82 -12.44
CA GLU A 111 -9.32 -6.70 -13.62
C GLU A 111 -8.63 -8.03 -13.35
N THR A 112 -7.53 -8.00 -12.60
CA THR A 112 -6.84 -9.25 -12.17
C THR A 112 -7.77 -10.10 -11.29
N GLY A 113 -8.54 -9.47 -10.42
CA GLY A 113 -9.54 -10.16 -9.59
C GLY A 113 -10.62 -10.85 -10.44
N ASP A 114 -11.13 -10.17 -11.45
CA ASP A 114 -12.13 -10.72 -12.38
C ASP A 114 -11.54 -11.85 -13.23
N ASN A 115 -10.31 -11.70 -13.75
CA ASN A 115 -9.61 -12.77 -14.49
C ASN A 115 -9.45 -14.04 -13.63
N VAL A 116 -9.09 -13.89 -12.36
CA VAL A 116 -8.99 -15.02 -11.41
C VAL A 116 -10.37 -15.65 -11.18
N ALA A 117 -11.40 -14.83 -11.02
CA ALA A 117 -12.75 -15.35 -10.84
C ALA A 117 -13.24 -16.14 -12.05
N GLU A 118 -12.95 -15.68 -13.26
CA GLU A 118 -13.27 -16.37 -14.50
C GLU A 118 -12.48 -17.67 -14.63
N GLU A 119 -11.15 -17.64 -14.45
CA GLU A 119 -10.26 -18.79 -14.57
C GLU A 119 -10.63 -19.93 -13.61
N PHE A 120 -10.99 -19.60 -12.37
CA PHE A 120 -11.32 -20.57 -11.33
C PHE A 120 -12.82 -20.80 -11.14
N GLY A 121 -13.67 -20.20 -11.96
CA GLY A 121 -15.13 -20.34 -11.88
C GLY A 121 -15.73 -19.83 -10.57
N ILE A 122 -15.18 -18.75 -10.01
CA ILE A 122 -15.65 -18.13 -8.77
C ILE A 122 -16.86 -17.25 -9.09
N SER A 123 -18.01 -17.57 -8.56
CA SER A 123 -19.20 -16.76 -8.76
C SER A 123 -19.18 -15.46 -7.99
N ARG A 124 -19.96 -14.48 -8.42
CA ARG A 124 -20.20 -13.23 -7.72
C ARG A 124 -20.67 -13.46 -6.28
N GLU A 125 -21.55 -14.42 -6.07
CA GLU A 125 -22.06 -14.77 -4.75
C GLU A 125 -20.95 -15.30 -3.82
N GLN A 126 -20.06 -16.12 -4.34
CA GLN A 126 -18.89 -16.60 -3.58
C GLN A 126 -17.95 -15.46 -3.22
N ALA A 127 -17.68 -14.54 -4.15
CA ALA A 127 -16.83 -13.39 -3.90
C ALA A 127 -17.44 -12.45 -2.85
N ASP A 128 -18.73 -12.13 -2.96
CA ASP A 128 -19.43 -11.26 -2.01
C ASP A 128 -19.51 -11.90 -0.62
N THR A 129 -19.75 -13.23 -0.54
CA THR A 129 -19.74 -13.98 0.72
C THR A 129 -18.38 -13.94 1.39
N PHE A 130 -17.31 -14.15 0.63
CA PHE A 130 -15.94 -14.07 1.14
C PHE A 130 -15.60 -12.66 1.65
N ALA A 131 -15.95 -11.62 0.90
CA ALA A 131 -15.71 -10.24 1.27
C ALA A 131 -16.49 -9.84 2.54
N ALA A 132 -17.77 -10.21 2.63
CA ALA A 132 -18.59 -9.98 3.83
C ALA A 132 -18.00 -10.69 5.07
N ALA A 133 -17.59 -11.95 4.91
CA ALA A 133 -16.95 -12.70 6.00
C ALA A 133 -15.63 -12.07 6.46
N SER A 134 -14.83 -11.51 5.54
CA SER A 134 -13.59 -10.80 5.88
C SER A 134 -13.87 -9.57 6.75
N GLN A 135 -14.86 -8.76 6.39
CA GLN A 135 -15.26 -7.59 7.17
C GLN A 135 -15.80 -7.97 8.54
N ALA A 136 -16.62 -9.02 8.61
CA ALA A 136 -17.18 -9.52 9.88
C ALA A 136 -16.08 -10.04 10.83
N LYS A 137 -15.06 -10.74 10.31
CA LYS A 137 -13.89 -11.19 11.08
C LYS A 137 -13.11 -10.03 11.69
N TYR A 138 -12.86 -8.98 10.90
CA TYR A 138 -12.21 -7.78 11.41
C TYR A 138 -13.02 -7.13 12.54
N GLN A 139 -14.33 -6.96 12.33
CA GLN A 139 -15.21 -6.35 13.32
C GLN A 139 -15.21 -7.14 14.63
N ALA A 140 -15.33 -8.46 14.56
CA ALA A 140 -15.28 -9.33 15.74
C ALA A 140 -13.93 -9.23 16.47
N ALA A 141 -12.81 -9.18 15.76
CA ALA A 141 -11.49 -9.01 16.34
C ALA A 141 -11.35 -7.63 17.04
N LYS A 142 -11.87 -6.58 16.40
CA LYS A 142 -11.89 -5.22 16.98
C LYS A 142 -12.71 -5.18 18.27
N GLU A 143 -13.91 -5.75 18.28
CA GLU A 143 -14.78 -5.81 19.46
C GLU A 143 -14.19 -6.64 20.61
N ALA A 144 -13.40 -7.64 20.26
CA ALA A 144 -12.65 -8.45 21.23
C ALA A 144 -11.38 -7.77 21.77
N GLY A 145 -11.07 -6.54 21.33
CA GLY A 145 -9.86 -5.81 21.73
C GLY A 145 -8.56 -6.35 21.15
N PHE A 146 -8.61 -7.15 20.08
CA PHE A 146 -7.43 -7.81 19.50
C PHE A 146 -6.34 -6.81 19.09
N PHE A 147 -6.75 -5.62 18.63
CA PHE A 147 -5.83 -4.57 18.16
C PHE A 147 -5.40 -3.59 19.27
N GLU A 148 -5.86 -3.77 20.51
CA GLU A 148 -5.43 -2.95 21.63
C GLU A 148 -3.95 -3.13 21.89
N GLY A 149 -3.22 -2.03 21.96
CA GLY A 149 -1.77 -2.04 22.13
C GLY A 149 -0.95 -2.14 20.84
N GLU A 150 -1.58 -2.42 19.69
CA GLU A 150 -0.91 -2.40 18.37
C GLU A 150 -1.06 -1.03 17.69
N ILE A 151 -2.18 -0.35 17.86
CA ILE A 151 -2.48 0.94 17.24
C ILE A 151 -1.92 2.07 18.11
N THR A 152 -0.99 2.83 17.55
CA THR A 152 -0.46 4.05 18.18
C THR A 152 -1.23 5.26 17.63
N PRO A 153 -1.90 6.06 18.48
CA PRO A 153 -2.61 7.26 18.05
C PRO A 153 -1.68 8.24 17.32
N ILE A 154 -2.16 8.79 16.21
CA ILE A 154 -1.44 9.79 15.42
C ILE A 154 -2.26 11.08 15.36
N GLU A 155 -1.61 12.20 15.67
CA GLU A 155 -2.21 13.52 15.55
C GLU A 155 -2.07 14.04 14.12
N VAL A 156 -3.21 14.35 13.49
CA VAL A 156 -3.26 14.87 12.13
C VAL A 156 -3.83 16.27 12.11
N SER A 157 -3.10 17.18 11.49
CA SER A 157 -3.56 18.57 11.32
C SER A 157 -4.77 18.61 10.38
N GLN A 158 -5.81 19.32 10.80
CA GLN A 158 -6.99 19.62 9.98
C GLN A 158 -6.92 21.02 9.32
N GLY A 159 -5.72 21.58 9.23
CA GLY A 159 -5.48 22.93 8.74
C GLY A 159 -5.51 23.98 9.84
N ARG A 160 -5.38 25.26 9.46
CA ARG A 160 -5.15 26.35 10.43
C ARG A 160 -6.34 26.68 11.33
N LYS A 161 -7.55 26.28 10.96
CA LYS A 161 -8.79 26.71 11.63
C LYS A 161 -9.38 25.68 12.58
N LEU A 162 -8.96 24.43 12.49
CA LEU A 162 -9.49 23.35 13.29
C LEU A 162 -8.39 22.77 14.18
N PRO A 163 -8.74 22.28 15.38
CA PRO A 163 -7.77 21.57 16.21
C PRO A 163 -7.32 20.29 15.51
N PRO A 164 -6.11 19.81 15.80
CA PRO A 164 -5.66 18.51 15.27
C PRO A 164 -6.63 17.39 15.68
N LYS A 165 -6.77 16.39 14.80
CA LYS A 165 -7.57 15.20 15.04
C LYS A 165 -6.67 14.03 15.42
N GLN A 166 -7.00 13.35 16.51
CA GLN A 166 -6.35 12.06 16.83
C GLN A 166 -6.96 10.96 15.97
N ILE A 167 -6.11 10.24 15.26
CA ILE A 167 -6.47 9.03 14.51
C ILE A 167 -6.08 7.83 15.37
N THR A 168 -7.07 7.07 15.77
CA THR A 168 -6.94 5.95 16.72
C THR A 168 -7.47 4.63 16.16
N GLU A 169 -7.97 4.65 14.92
CA GLU A 169 -8.60 3.49 14.27
C GLU A 169 -8.20 3.41 12.81
N ASP A 170 -8.17 2.19 12.29
CA ASP A 170 -8.07 1.94 10.85
C ASP A 170 -9.35 2.41 10.14
N GLU A 171 -9.21 3.21 9.08
CA GLU A 171 -10.35 3.78 8.34
C GLU A 171 -10.90 2.85 7.26
N HIS A 172 -10.12 1.86 6.83
CA HIS A 172 -10.46 0.98 5.70
C HIS A 172 -11.58 -0.02 5.99
N PRO A 173 -11.62 -0.68 7.16
CA PRO A 173 -12.65 -1.67 7.47
C PRO A 173 -14.04 -1.05 7.55
N ARG A 174 -15.05 -1.80 7.07
CA ARG A 174 -16.45 -1.37 7.03
C ARG A 174 -17.38 -2.48 7.48
N ALA A 175 -17.83 -2.44 8.71
CA ALA A 175 -18.78 -3.40 9.27
C ALA A 175 -20.11 -3.47 8.49
N SER A 176 -20.49 -2.42 7.75
CA SER A 176 -21.68 -2.38 6.91
C SER A 176 -21.55 -3.12 5.59
N SER A 177 -20.37 -3.68 5.26
CA SER A 177 -20.17 -4.49 4.05
C SER A 177 -20.74 -5.90 4.25
N THR A 178 -22.06 -6.00 4.36
CA THR A 178 -22.79 -7.28 4.41
C THR A 178 -22.96 -7.86 3.01
N PHE A 179 -23.30 -9.15 2.91
CA PHE A 179 -23.61 -9.80 1.64
C PHE A 179 -24.69 -9.04 0.86
N GLU A 180 -25.78 -8.61 1.53
CA GLU A 180 -26.87 -7.88 0.91
C GLU A 180 -26.45 -6.48 0.44
N ALA A 181 -25.51 -5.86 1.09
CA ALA A 181 -24.95 -4.57 0.67
C ALA A 181 -24.04 -4.74 -0.56
N LEU A 182 -23.18 -5.75 -0.55
CA LEU A 182 -22.24 -6.03 -1.63
C LEU A 182 -22.94 -6.48 -2.90
N SER A 183 -23.94 -7.34 -2.79
CA SER A 183 -24.71 -7.87 -3.95
C SER A 183 -25.42 -6.78 -4.77
N LYS A 184 -25.65 -5.59 -4.20
CA LYS A 184 -26.27 -4.44 -4.88
C LYS A 184 -25.26 -3.61 -5.67
N LEU A 185 -23.97 -3.82 -5.48
CA LEU A 185 -22.94 -3.09 -6.20
C LEU A 185 -22.85 -3.56 -7.65
N LYS A 186 -22.73 -2.62 -8.57
CA LYS A 186 -22.51 -2.94 -9.99
C LYS A 186 -21.10 -3.48 -10.20
N PRO A 187 -20.90 -4.42 -11.14
CA PRO A 187 -19.57 -4.80 -11.60
C PRO A 187 -18.79 -3.56 -12.08
N LEU A 188 -17.46 -3.59 -11.94
CA LEU A 188 -16.57 -2.55 -12.47
C LEU A 188 -16.29 -2.76 -13.96
N PHE A 189 -16.26 -4.01 -14.39
CA PHE A 189 -16.05 -4.43 -15.79
C PHE A 189 -17.23 -5.30 -16.23
N GLU A 190 -17.56 -5.23 -17.53
CA GLU A 190 -18.61 -6.05 -18.17
C GLU A 190 -18.01 -7.37 -18.71
#